data_3593e198464df1ceae112492fc0fc5c8
#
_entry.id   3593e198464df1ceae112492fc0fc5c8
#
_cell.length_a   1.000
_cell.length_b   1.000
_cell.length_c   1.000
_cell.angle_alpha   90.00
_cell.angle_beta   90.00
_cell.angle_gamma   90.00
#
_symmetry.space_group_name_H-M   'P 1'
#
loop_
_entity.id
_entity.type
_entity.pdbx_description
1 polymer ?
#
loop_
_entity_poly.entity_id
_entity_poly.type
_entity_poly.pdbx_seq_one_letter_code
_entity_poly.pdbx_strand_id
1 'polypeptide(L)'
;MNEELGTLNELLVKNFKDILRIEEKVLNKKDETKDLSMNEIHTLEIIGIDKQQIMSDIAKKLNITIGTLSIAISKLLKKGYIEKVKSDKDKRAIKICFTDKGELAYKAHENFHKEMIAAVIKELSIDEFKIIIEFLNRINKFFINKYDLN
;
A
#
# COMPACT_ATOMS: atom_id res chain seq x y z
N MET A 1 -7.16 32.71 5.83
CA MET A 1 -7.18 31.67 4.77
C MET A 1 -8.52 31.82 4.08
N ASN A 2 -8.56 31.82 2.75
CA ASN A 2 -9.80 31.91 2.00
C ASN A 2 -10.71 30.72 2.37
N GLU A 3 -12.03 30.91 2.45
CA GLU A 3 -13.01 29.87 2.85
C GLU A 3 -12.86 28.59 2.01
N GLU A 4 -12.63 28.74 0.71
CA GLU A 4 -12.38 27.60 -0.21
C GLU A 4 -11.11 26.81 0.14
N LEU A 5 -10.03 27.48 0.55
CA LEU A 5 -8.79 26.81 0.99
C LEU A 5 -9.00 26.07 2.31
N GLY A 6 -9.82 26.63 3.20
CA GLY A 6 -10.22 25.96 4.44
C GLY A 6 -10.98 24.69 4.17
N THR A 7 -11.99 24.75 3.31
CA THR A 7 -12.79 23.61 2.88
C THR A 7 -11.94 22.52 2.22
N LEU A 8 -11.04 22.91 1.32
CA LEU A 8 -10.12 21.95 0.66
C LEU A 8 -9.24 21.22 1.67
N ASN A 9 -8.65 21.96 2.64
CA ASN A 9 -7.82 21.35 3.68
C ASN A 9 -8.61 20.37 4.54
N GLU A 10 -9.81 20.74 4.98
CA GLU A 10 -10.68 19.86 5.76
C GLU A 10 -11.02 18.57 5.01
N LEU A 11 -11.40 18.68 3.74
CA LEU A 11 -11.72 17.53 2.88
C LEU A 11 -10.52 16.62 2.68
N LEU A 12 -9.33 17.17 2.41
CA LEU A 12 -8.12 16.38 2.25
C LEU A 12 -7.80 15.60 3.54
N VAL A 13 -7.71 16.29 4.68
CA VAL A 13 -7.38 15.66 5.97
C VAL A 13 -8.41 14.61 6.35
N LYS A 14 -9.70 14.91 6.19
CA LYS A 14 -10.79 14.00 6.49
C LYS A 14 -10.73 12.75 5.60
N ASN A 15 -10.62 12.94 4.28
CA ASN A 15 -10.64 11.82 3.34
C ASN A 15 -9.46 10.88 3.53
N PHE A 16 -8.23 11.38 3.77
CA PHE A 16 -7.09 10.52 4.06
C PHE A 16 -7.30 9.66 5.30
N LYS A 17 -7.83 10.25 6.40
CA LYS A 17 -8.13 9.51 7.63
C LYS A 17 -9.25 8.50 7.43
N ASP A 18 -10.30 8.88 6.72
CA ASP A 18 -11.47 8.02 6.49
C ASP A 18 -11.13 6.84 5.58
N ILE A 19 -10.33 7.03 4.52
CA ILE A 19 -9.88 5.96 3.64
C ILE A 19 -9.15 4.89 4.44
N LEU A 20 -8.14 5.25 5.23
CA LEU A 20 -7.36 4.30 6.04
C LEU A 20 -8.24 3.54 7.05
N ARG A 21 -9.15 4.25 7.72
CA ARG A 21 -10.07 3.66 8.69
C ARG A 21 -11.06 2.70 8.05
N ILE A 22 -11.60 3.06 6.89
CA ILE A 22 -12.58 2.24 6.16
C ILE A 22 -11.89 1.01 5.58
N GLU A 23 -10.71 1.18 5.01
CA GLU A 23 -9.87 0.09 4.51
C GLU A 23 -9.65 -0.98 5.59
N GLU A 24 -9.14 -0.58 6.76
CA GLU A 24 -8.96 -1.48 7.90
C GLU A 24 -10.26 -2.21 8.26
N LYS A 25 -11.37 -1.45 8.39
CA LYS A 25 -12.67 -2.01 8.76
C LYS A 25 -13.22 -3.01 7.74
N VAL A 26 -12.99 -2.76 6.45
CA VAL A 26 -13.46 -3.63 5.36
C VAL A 26 -12.59 -4.89 5.28
N LEU A 27 -11.28 -4.74 5.31
CA LEU A 27 -10.34 -5.85 5.17
C LEU A 27 -10.36 -6.79 6.37
N ASN A 28 -10.57 -6.27 7.59
CA ASN A 28 -10.73 -7.11 8.79
C ASN A 28 -11.98 -8.00 8.78
N LYS A 29 -12.91 -7.77 7.85
CA LYS A 29 -14.10 -8.63 7.68
C LYS A 29 -13.96 -9.69 6.59
N LYS A 30 -12.90 -9.60 5.75
CA LYS A 30 -12.66 -10.57 4.68
C LYS A 30 -11.83 -11.74 5.22
N ASP A 31 -12.20 -12.96 4.85
CA ASP A 31 -11.50 -14.17 5.31
C ASP A 31 -10.03 -14.19 4.90
N GLU A 32 -9.70 -13.60 3.77
CA GLU A 32 -8.34 -13.53 3.23
C GLU A 32 -7.41 -12.62 4.04
N THR A 33 -7.95 -11.65 4.79
CA THR A 33 -7.16 -10.58 5.43
C THR A 33 -7.48 -10.35 6.91
N LYS A 34 -8.48 -11.03 7.47
CA LYS A 34 -9.00 -10.76 8.84
C LYS A 34 -7.99 -10.94 9.97
N ASP A 35 -6.94 -11.72 9.75
CA ASP A 35 -5.87 -11.98 10.74
C ASP A 35 -4.61 -11.13 10.48
N LEU A 36 -4.69 -10.18 9.53
CA LEU A 36 -3.60 -9.27 9.18
C LEU A 36 -3.83 -7.88 9.80
N SER A 37 -2.75 -7.28 10.29
CA SER A 37 -2.72 -5.85 10.58
C SER A 37 -2.55 -5.04 9.29
N MET A 38 -2.91 -3.75 9.31
CA MET A 38 -2.71 -2.88 8.14
C MET A 38 -1.24 -2.81 7.70
N ASN A 39 -0.29 -2.80 8.65
CA ASN A 39 1.13 -2.85 8.30
C ASN A 39 1.53 -4.13 7.57
N GLU A 40 0.95 -5.27 7.93
CA GLU A 40 1.18 -6.54 7.25
C GLU A 40 0.54 -6.53 5.84
N ILE A 41 -0.65 -5.96 5.69
CA ILE A 41 -1.33 -5.79 4.40
C ILE A 41 -0.50 -4.88 3.47
N HIS A 42 -0.05 -3.73 3.95
CA HIS A 42 0.80 -2.84 3.15
C HIS A 42 2.18 -3.45 2.83
N THR A 43 2.69 -4.33 3.70
CA THR A 43 3.90 -5.10 3.39
C THR A 43 3.65 -6.09 2.26
N LEU A 44 2.51 -6.78 2.26
CA LEU A 44 2.10 -7.66 1.15
C LEU A 44 1.90 -6.88 -0.15
N GLU A 45 1.33 -5.67 -0.10
CA GLU A 45 1.20 -4.81 -1.26
C GLU A 45 2.55 -4.55 -1.94
N ILE A 46 3.55 -4.16 -1.16
CA ILE A 46 4.90 -3.91 -1.69
C ILE A 46 5.55 -5.17 -2.26
N ILE A 47 5.37 -6.33 -1.62
CA ILE A 47 5.86 -7.62 -2.13
C ILE A 47 5.18 -7.95 -3.47
N GLY A 48 3.88 -7.68 -3.60
CA GLY A 48 3.08 -8.00 -4.77
C GLY A 48 3.48 -7.24 -6.04
N ILE A 49 4.07 -6.05 -5.91
CA ILE A 49 4.46 -5.21 -7.06
C ILE A 49 5.41 -5.97 -8.02
N ASP A 50 6.43 -6.66 -7.49
CA ASP A 50 7.45 -7.34 -8.30
C ASP A 50 7.45 -8.87 -8.12
N LYS A 51 6.46 -9.43 -7.42
CA LYS A 51 6.25 -10.86 -7.15
C LYS A 51 7.39 -11.58 -6.39
N GLN A 52 8.63 -11.13 -6.53
CA GLN A 52 9.82 -11.69 -5.86
C GLN A 52 10.77 -10.55 -5.51
N GLN A 53 10.91 -10.26 -4.23
CA GLN A 53 11.75 -9.16 -3.76
C GLN A 53 12.68 -9.59 -2.64
N ILE A 54 13.85 -8.95 -2.55
CA ILE A 54 14.76 -9.11 -1.41
C ILE A 54 14.39 -8.13 -0.30
N MET A 55 14.80 -8.45 0.93
CA MET A 55 14.47 -7.67 2.12
C MET A 55 14.86 -6.19 2.02
N SER A 56 16.02 -5.88 1.43
CA SER A 56 16.50 -4.51 1.28
C SER A 56 15.61 -3.66 0.37
N ASP A 57 15.09 -4.25 -0.71
CA ASP A 57 14.23 -3.54 -1.66
C ASP A 57 12.86 -3.25 -1.06
N ILE A 58 12.30 -4.22 -0.32
CA ILE A 58 11.03 -4.05 0.41
C ILE A 58 11.17 -2.95 1.46
N ALA A 59 12.24 -2.98 2.26
CA ALA A 59 12.51 -1.98 3.30
C ALA A 59 12.64 -0.57 2.71
N LYS A 60 13.36 -0.44 1.58
CA LYS A 60 13.52 0.82 0.87
C LYS A 60 12.17 1.36 0.37
N LYS A 61 11.34 0.53 -0.26
CA LYS A 61 10.02 0.93 -0.76
C LYS A 61 9.06 1.36 0.37
N LEU A 62 9.15 0.70 1.53
CA LEU A 62 8.37 1.05 2.73
C LEU A 62 8.96 2.23 3.52
N ASN A 63 10.17 2.68 3.17
CA ASN A 63 10.92 3.70 3.92
C ASN A 63 11.08 3.36 5.40
N ILE A 64 11.44 2.11 5.69
CA ILE A 64 11.70 1.58 7.04
C ILE A 64 13.04 0.85 7.10
N THR A 65 13.53 0.60 8.31
CA THR A 65 14.74 -0.20 8.49
C THR A 65 14.49 -1.69 8.22
N ILE A 66 15.53 -2.44 7.83
CA ILE A 66 15.46 -3.91 7.67
C ILE A 66 15.05 -4.57 8.99
N GLY A 67 15.49 -4.05 10.13
CA GLY A 67 15.09 -4.56 11.45
C GLY A 67 13.58 -4.44 11.68
N THR A 68 13.00 -3.30 11.37
CA THR A 68 11.53 -3.08 11.45
C THR A 68 10.79 -4.00 10.49
N LEU A 69 11.26 -4.12 9.24
CA LEU A 69 10.67 -5.01 8.26
C LEU A 69 10.72 -6.47 8.69
N SER A 70 11.81 -6.91 9.31
CA SER A 70 12.00 -8.30 9.77
C SER A 70 10.90 -8.78 10.70
N ILE A 71 10.32 -7.88 11.51
CA ILE A 71 9.21 -8.19 12.41
C ILE A 71 7.94 -8.51 11.59
N ALA A 72 7.59 -7.68 10.61
CA ALA A 72 6.44 -7.89 9.74
C ALA A 72 6.60 -9.17 8.90
N ILE A 73 7.78 -9.36 8.30
CA ILE A 73 8.11 -10.55 7.49
C ILE A 73 8.02 -11.83 8.35
N SER A 74 8.53 -11.81 9.58
CA SER A 74 8.44 -12.98 10.48
C SER A 74 7.00 -13.34 10.82
N LYS A 75 6.13 -12.34 11.02
CA LYS A 75 4.71 -12.56 11.26
C LYS A 75 4.00 -13.12 10.03
N LEU A 76 4.27 -12.55 8.86
CA LEU A 76 3.69 -13.01 7.59
C LEU A 76 4.12 -14.44 7.23
N LEU A 77 5.39 -14.80 7.47
CA LEU A 77 5.90 -16.16 7.34
C LEU A 77 5.17 -17.13 8.28
N LYS A 78 5.05 -16.76 9.56
CA LYS A 78 4.36 -17.58 10.58
C LYS A 78 2.87 -17.80 10.23
N LYS A 79 2.22 -16.79 9.68
CA LYS A 79 0.82 -16.84 9.26
C LYS A 79 0.63 -17.52 7.89
N GLY A 80 1.72 -17.85 7.17
CA GLY A 80 1.69 -18.57 5.91
C GLY A 80 1.31 -17.73 4.69
N TYR A 81 1.46 -16.41 4.73
CA TYR A 81 1.17 -15.52 3.59
C TYR A 81 2.33 -15.39 2.62
N ILE A 82 3.55 -15.57 3.09
CA ILE A 82 4.76 -15.47 2.29
C ILE A 82 5.70 -16.64 2.59
N GLU A 83 6.63 -16.85 1.69
CA GLU A 83 7.71 -17.82 1.81
C GLU A 83 9.05 -17.23 1.39
N LYS A 84 10.13 -17.88 1.81
CA LYS A 84 11.50 -17.54 1.44
C LYS A 84 12.00 -18.52 0.39
N VAL A 85 12.43 -17.99 -0.75
CA VAL A 85 12.97 -18.77 -1.86
C VAL A 85 14.41 -18.34 -2.16
N LYS A 86 15.30 -19.29 -2.40
CA LYS A 86 16.65 -18.97 -2.86
C LYS A 86 16.59 -18.43 -4.29
N SER A 87 17.35 -17.38 -4.57
CA SER A 87 17.46 -16.85 -5.93
C SER A 87 18.24 -17.80 -6.82
N ASP A 88 17.73 -18.04 -8.03
CA ASP A 88 18.44 -18.86 -9.04
C ASP A 88 19.71 -18.17 -9.56
N LYS A 89 19.71 -16.83 -9.58
CA LYS A 89 20.85 -16.02 -10.07
C LYS A 89 21.96 -15.85 -9.04
N ASP A 90 21.60 -15.71 -7.77
CA ASP A 90 22.53 -15.60 -6.66
C ASP A 90 22.03 -16.45 -5.49
N LYS A 91 22.63 -17.60 -5.29
CA LYS A 91 22.27 -18.56 -4.22
C LYS A 91 22.39 -17.98 -2.80
N ARG A 92 23.04 -16.81 -2.64
CA ARG A 92 23.15 -16.09 -1.37
C ARG A 92 21.98 -15.16 -1.11
N ALA A 93 21.25 -14.77 -2.17
CA ALA A 93 20.10 -13.88 -2.04
C ALA A 93 18.82 -14.67 -1.73
N ILE A 94 18.15 -14.29 -0.65
CA ILE A 94 16.85 -14.82 -0.27
C ILE A 94 15.78 -13.87 -0.78
N LYS A 95 14.86 -14.37 -1.57
CA LYS A 95 13.69 -13.66 -2.06
C LYS A 95 12.47 -13.97 -1.21
N ILE A 96 11.65 -12.97 -1.03
CA ILE A 96 10.33 -13.09 -0.42
C ILE A 96 9.30 -13.22 -1.54
N CYS A 97 8.46 -14.24 -1.46
CA CYS A 97 7.42 -14.55 -2.44
C CYS A 97 6.09 -14.78 -1.74
N PHE A 98 4.99 -14.61 -2.46
CA PHE A 98 3.68 -15.02 -1.97
C PHE A 98 3.53 -16.55 -1.94
N THR A 99 2.77 -17.02 -0.94
CA THR A 99 2.02 -18.28 -1.04
C THR A 99 0.67 -18.02 -1.72
N ASP A 100 -0.09 -19.07 -2.03
CA ASP A 100 -1.46 -18.92 -2.54
C ASP A 100 -2.33 -18.07 -1.59
N LYS A 101 -2.16 -18.24 -0.28
CA LYS A 101 -2.83 -17.45 0.75
C LYS A 101 -2.43 -15.97 0.66
N GLY A 102 -1.15 -15.69 0.46
CA GLY A 102 -0.64 -14.31 0.29
C GLY A 102 -1.17 -13.65 -0.97
N GLU A 103 -1.25 -14.38 -2.06
CA GLU A 103 -1.81 -13.85 -3.31
C GLU A 103 -3.30 -13.52 -3.19
N LEU A 104 -4.08 -14.34 -2.48
CA LEU A 104 -5.49 -14.04 -2.20
C LEU A 104 -5.65 -12.80 -1.35
N ALA A 105 -4.84 -12.63 -0.31
CA ALA A 105 -4.87 -11.43 0.53
C ALA A 105 -4.48 -10.16 -0.25
N TYR A 106 -3.43 -10.25 -1.08
CA TYR A 106 -3.03 -9.17 -1.97
C TYR A 106 -4.15 -8.76 -2.93
N LYS A 107 -4.79 -9.74 -3.58
CA LYS A 107 -5.93 -9.49 -4.49
C LYS A 107 -7.13 -8.88 -3.77
N ALA A 108 -7.42 -9.30 -2.53
CA ALA A 108 -8.51 -8.73 -1.74
C ALA A 108 -8.27 -7.24 -1.44
N HIS A 109 -7.03 -6.85 -1.13
CA HIS A 109 -6.63 -5.47 -0.92
C HIS A 109 -6.66 -4.66 -2.24
N GLU A 110 -6.07 -5.19 -3.31
CA GLU A 110 -6.09 -4.57 -4.64
C GLU A 110 -7.53 -4.32 -5.13
N ASN A 111 -8.43 -5.27 -4.95
CA ASN A 111 -9.83 -5.13 -5.33
C ASN A 111 -10.55 -4.05 -4.53
N PHE A 112 -10.27 -3.91 -3.23
CA PHE A 112 -10.81 -2.81 -2.42
C PHE A 112 -10.48 -1.46 -3.05
N HIS A 113 -9.22 -1.22 -3.41
CA HIS A 113 -8.81 0.04 -4.05
C HIS A 113 -9.40 0.20 -5.44
N LYS A 114 -9.46 -0.85 -6.26
CA LYS A 114 -10.08 -0.80 -7.59
C LYS A 114 -11.55 -0.43 -7.53
N GLU A 115 -12.30 -1.03 -6.62
CA GLU A 115 -13.72 -0.74 -6.42
C GLU A 115 -13.93 0.70 -5.94
N MET A 116 -13.14 1.16 -4.97
CA MET A 116 -13.19 2.52 -4.45
C MET A 116 -12.92 3.54 -5.56
N ILE A 117 -11.82 3.38 -6.30
CA ILE A 117 -11.47 4.31 -7.39
C ILE A 117 -12.52 4.27 -8.50
N ALA A 118 -12.96 3.08 -8.93
CA ALA A 118 -13.98 2.96 -9.97
C ALA A 118 -15.29 3.69 -9.59
N ALA A 119 -15.71 3.61 -8.32
CA ALA A 119 -16.89 4.31 -7.84
C ALA A 119 -16.72 5.84 -7.84
N VAL A 120 -15.54 6.33 -7.45
CA VAL A 120 -15.25 7.76 -7.36
C VAL A 120 -15.14 8.41 -8.75
N ILE A 121 -14.50 7.73 -9.72
CA ILE A 121 -14.25 8.29 -11.05
C ILE A 121 -15.42 8.15 -12.00
N LYS A 122 -16.46 7.37 -11.65
CA LYS A 122 -17.57 7.02 -12.55
C LYS A 122 -18.27 8.22 -13.17
N GLU A 123 -18.36 9.32 -12.44
CA GLU A 123 -19.07 10.53 -12.86
C GLU A 123 -18.12 11.65 -13.33
N LEU A 124 -16.81 11.38 -13.37
CA LEU A 124 -15.83 12.37 -13.79
C LEU A 124 -15.63 12.34 -15.31
N SER A 125 -15.54 13.51 -15.91
CA SER A 125 -15.02 13.67 -17.26
C SER A 125 -13.52 13.38 -17.31
N ILE A 126 -12.99 13.10 -18.50
CA ILE A 126 -11.56 12.85 -18.71
C ILE A 126 -10.71 14.04 -18.24
N ASP A 127 -11.17 15.27 -18.45
CA ASP A 127 -10.42 16.46 -18.08
C ASP A 127 -10.42 16.70 -16.56
N GLU A 128 -11.54 16.47 -15.87
CA GLU A 128 -11.61 16.50 -14.41
C GLU A 128 -10.70 15.44 -13.80
N PHE A 129 -10.67 14.24 -14.35
CA PHE A 129 -9.77 13.16 -13.90
C PHE A 129 -8.30 13.56 -14.04
N LYS A 130 -7.89 14.18 -15.16
CA LYS A 130 -6.52 14.69 -15.35
C LYS A 130 -6.16 15.76 -14.32
N ILE A 131 -7.08 16.69 -14.04
CA ILE A 131 -6.87 17.75 -13.03
C ILE A 131 -6.62 17.14 -11.64
N ILE A 132 -7.40 16.13 -11.25
CA ILE A 132 -7.22 15.43 -9.98
C ILE A 132 -5.85 14.75 -9.90
N ILE A 133 -5.46 14.04 -10.94
CA ILE A 133 -4.13 13.39 -11.00
C ILE A 133 -3.01 14.44 -10.88
N GLU A 134 -3.11 15.55 -11.59
CA GLU A 134 -2.11 16.61 -11.52
C GLU A 134 -2.04 17.23 -10.11
N PHE A 135 -3.19 17.47 -9.49
CA PHE A 135 -3.26 18.00 -8.13
C PHE A 135 -2.61 17.06 -7.10
N LEU A 136 -2.92 15.77 -7.14
CA LEU A 136 -2.31 14.77 -6.26
C LEU A 136 -0.79 14.65 -6.47
N ASN A 137 -0.34 14.73 -7.73
CA ASN A 137 1.09 14.76 -8.04
C ASN A 137 1.80 16.00 -7.48
N ARG A 138 1.15 17.17 -7.48
CA ARG A 138 1.70 18.39 -6.87
C ARG A 138 1.83 18.24 -5.36
N ILE A 139 0.84 17.64 -4.68
CA ILE A 139 0.93 17.33 -3.24
C ILE A 139 2.12 16.41 -2.97
N ASN A 140 2.25 15.32 -3.72
CA ASN A 140 3.34 14.37 -3.55
C ASN A 140 4.72 15.04 -3.73
N LYS A 141 4.90 15.80 -4.82
CA LYS A 141 6.13 16.55 -5.07
C LYS A 141 6.46 17.54 -3.95
N PHE A 142 5.45 18.23 -3.41
CA PHE A 142 5.64 19.13 -2.28
C PHE A 142 6.21 18.41 -1.07
N PHE A 143 5.67 17.24 -0.70
CA PHE A 143 6.16 16.48 0.44
C PHE A 143 7.57 15.92 0.20
N ILE A 144 7.84 15.36 -0.98
CA ILE A 144 9.16 14.86 -1.35
C ILE A 144 10.21 15.98 -1.22
N ASN A 145 9.95 17.13 -1.84
CA ASN A 145 10.91 18.24 -1.88
C ASN A 145 11.12 18.91 -0.51
N LYS A 146 10.07 18.99 0.31
CA LYS A 146 10.14 19.70 1.59
C LYS A 146 10.68 18.85 2.73
N TYR A 147 10.42 17.54 2.69
CA TYR A 147 10.70 16.63 3.81
C TYR A 147 11.70 15.53 3.45
N ASP A 148 12.32 15.61 2.27
CA ASP A 148 13.34 14.64 1.79
C ASP A 148 12.88 13.18 1.88
N LEU A 149 11.67 12.91 1.43
CA LEU A 149 11.05 11.59 1.43
C LEU A 149 11.45 10.76 0.19
N ASN A 150 12.77 10.62 -0.07
CA ASN A 150 13.31 9.79 -1.17
C ASN A 150 13.60 8.37 -0.72
#